data_7b4434affa84a3c58b9773f2c036d9eb
#
_entry.id   7b4434affa84a3c58b9773f2c036d9eb
#
_cell.length_a   1.000
_cell.length_b   1.000
_cell.length_c   1.000
_cell.angle_alpha   90.00
_cell.angle_beta   90.00
_cell.angle_gamma   90.00
#
_symmetry.space_group_name_H-M   'P 1'
#
loop_
_entity.id
_entity.type
_entity.pdbx_description
1 polymer ?
#
loop_
_entity_poly.entity_id
_entity_poly.type
_entity_poly.pdbx_seq_one_letter_code
_entity_poly.pdbx_strand_id
1 'polypeptide(L)'
;MTRAISLHHVSKSYGRDRRAVDRFTLSIDPGEFVVLLGPSGCGKSTVLRMIAGLEEISEGELLLDGEFANHIPPRERGMAMVFQNFALYPSMTNRANIGFPLKLENPREDNTARIEATARMLGIEHVLDRYPAQLSGGERQRVAMGRAISRRPSVFLMDEPLSNLDAKLRNHLRAEIALLTRELGVTTVYVTHDQAEAMSLGDRVAVMRGGVLQQVSPPRDVYALPDNVFVAAFIGTPRINLLQAVVHAPLEGRMSIDLGRQRLALPEPLSPDHQLLRIQQGRRIIVGLRSEAVRIAPPSQARPGEVALSGIVEHVEYQGHEALVHLNTGSQAAIVPDLESAEPRAMPRRRRAAAGRPGGVLGGQGGLRVLDRLKGRAAGRISGPVVALDEPAPDRAAVRTPDRPSVISGDLVVRTGPDMRLRTGGQVPLLVDLAHLYVFDHYGRRICPLPQDVPGLDG
;
A
#
# COMPACT_ATOMS: atom_id res chain seq x y z
N MET A 1 29.80 -9.52 2.52
CA MET A 1 29.64 -8.36 1.63
C MET A 1 28.15 -8.23 1.33
N THR A 2 27.62 -7.04 1.42
CA THR A 2 26.22 -6.74 1.04
C THR A 2 26.10 -6.74 -0.48
N ARG A 3 24.89 -7.03 -1.02
CA ARG A 3 24.64 -7.06 -2.47
C ARG A 3 23.62 -6.02 -2.87
N ALA A 4 23.85 -5.39 -4.04
CA ALA A 4 22.82 -4.61 -4.73
C ALA A 4 21.80 -5.56 -5.39
N ILE A 5 20.55 -5.10 -5.48
CA ILE A 5 19.46 -5.81 -6.15
C ILE A 5 18.84 -4.88 -7.17
N SER A 6 18.74 -5.30 -8.43
CA SER A 6 18.07 -4.54 -9.47
C SER A 6 17.06 -5.41 -10.20
N LEU A 7 15.80 -4.95 -10.22
CA LEU A 7 14.71 -5.56 -10.97
C LEU A 7 14.37 -4.65 -12.16
N HIS A 8 14.46 -5.17 -13.38
CA HIS A 8 14.17 -4.45 -14.61
C HIS A 8 12.95 -5.05 -15.29
N HIS A 9 11.82 -4.33 -15.26
CA HIS A 9 10.55 -4.72 -15.89
C HIS A 9 10.09 -6.15 -15.56
N VAL A 10 10.35 -6.58 -14.32
CA VAL A 10 10.05 -7.95 -13.88
C VAL A 10 8.55 -8.17 -13.82
N SER A 11 8.10 -9.26 -14.45
CA SER A 11 6.69 -9.67 -14.45
C SER A 11 6.55 -11.12 -14.02
N LYS A 12 5.44 -11.42 -13.35
CA LYS A 12 5.03 -12.78 -12.98
C LYS A 12 3.61 -13.06 -13.40
N SER A 13 3.44 -14.11 -14.19
CA SER A 13 2.13 -14.59 -14.63
C SER A 13 1.89 -16.03 -14.11
N TYR A 14 0.70 -16.27 -13.58
CA TYR A 14 0.20 -17.59 -13.21
C TYR A 14 -0.88 -18.04 -14.18
N GLY A 15 -0.55 -18.98 -15.05
CA GLY A 15 -1.45 -19.39 -16.13
C GLY A 15 -1.61 -18.30 -17.19
N ARG A 16 -2.73 -18.34 -17.96
CA ARG A 16 -2.95 -17.43 -19.10
C ARG A 16 -3.51 -16.06 -18.73
N ASP A 17 -4.22 -15.93 -17.60
CA ASP A 17 -5.04 -14.75 -17.33
C ASP A 17 -4.70 -13.98 -16.03
N ARG A 18 -3.76 -14.47 -15.22
CA ARG A 18 -3.45 -13.84 -13.94
C ARG A 18 -2.00 -13.36 -13.87
N ARG A 19 -1.82 -12.05 -14.12
CA ARG A 19 -0.54 -11.36 -13.88
C ARG A 19 -0.52 -10.87 -12.43
N ALA A 20 0.37 -11.44 -11.63
CA ALA A 20 0.52 -11.09 -10.21
C ALA A 20 1.49 -9.92 -10.00
N VAL A 21 2.48 -9.79 -10.88
CA VAL A 21 3.43 -8.66 -10.92
C VAL A 21 3.56 -8.24 -12.38
N ASP A 22 3.51 -6.93 -12.64
CA ASP A 22 3.53 -6.38 -14.00
C ASP A 22 4.60 -5.29 -14.13
N ARG A 23 5.65 -5.57 -14.94
CA ARG A 23 6.76 -4.65 -15.28
C ARG A 23 7.33 -3.91 -14.08
N PHE A 24 7.54 -4.62 -12.99
CA PHE A 24 8.06 -4.07 -11.75
C PHE A 24 9.55 -3.71 -11.92
N THR A 25 9.91 -2.46 -11.70
CA THR A 25 11.28 -1.94 -11.79
C THR A 25 11.67 -1.30 -10.46
N LEU A 26 12.75 -1.78 -9.83
CA LEU A 26 13.24 -1.27 -8.56
C LEU A 26 14.73 -1.60 -8.41
N SER A 27 15.54 -0.60 -8.06
CA SER A 27 16.94 -0.77 -7.67
C SER A 27 17.08 -0.54 -6.17
N ILE A 28 17.85 -1.41 -5.51
CA ILE A 28 18.12 -1.38 -4.07
C ILE A 28 19.65 -1.40 -3.90
N ASP A 29 20.15 -0.38 -3.21
CA ASP A 29 21.57 -0.22 -2.97
C ASP A 29 22.10 -1.19 -1.89
N PRO A 30 23.40 -1.49 -1.88
CA PRO A 30 24.00 -2.33 -0.84
C PRO A 30 23.79 -1.74 0.56
N GLY A 31 23.21 -2.54 1.47
CA GLY A 31 22.92 -2.12 2.85
C GLY A 31 21.65 -1.30 3.03
N GLU A 32 20.92 -1.00 1.95
CA GLU A 32 19.64 -0.27 2.00
C GLU A 32 18.51 -1.14 2.58
N PHE A 33 17.63 -0.52 3.34
CA PHE A 33 16.40 -1.13 3.86
C PHE A 33 15.19 -0.66 3.05
N VAL A 34 14.69 -1.49 2.15
CA VAL A 34 13.50 -1.17 1.33
C VAL A 34 12.28 -1.92 1.83
N VAL A 35 11.17 -1.19 2.03
CA VAL A 35 9.89 -1.78 2.40
C VAL A 35 8.95 -1.84 1.19
N LEU A 36 8.45 -3.04 0.88
CA LEU A 36 7.36 -3.25 -0.08
C LEU A 36 6.03 -3.14 0.66
N LEU A 37 5.27 -2.11 0.39
CA LEU A 37 4.01 -1.79 1.05
C LEU A 37 2.84 -1.82 0.04
N GLY A 38 1.66 -2.24 0.46
CA GLY A 38 0.46 -2.24 -0.37
C GLY A 38 -0.64 -3.15 0.15
N PRO A 39 -1.84 -3.11 -0.44
CA PRO A 39 -2.96 -3.96 -0.06
C PRO A 39 -2.65 -5.45 -0.14
N SER A 40 -3.41 -6.27 0.57
CA SER A 40 -3.28 -7.73 0.50
C SER A 40 -3.51 -8.22 -0.93
N GLY A 41 -2.65 -9.15 -1.39
CA GLY A 41 -2.77 -9.72 -2.74
C GLY A 41 -2.24 -8.84 -3.88
N CYS A 42 -1.61 -7.68 -3.61
CA CYS A 42 -1.05 -6.81 -4.67
C CYS A 42 0.30 -7.28 -5.25
N GLY A 43 0.84 -8.43 -4.83
CA GLY A 43 2.04 -9.01 -5.44
C GLY A 43 3.34 -8.88 -4.64
N LYS A 44 3.36 -8.28 -3.45
CA LYS A 44 4.56 -8.06 -2.61
C LYS A 44 5.37 -9.32 -2.34
N SER A 45 4.72 -10.35 -1.76
CA SER A 45 5.36 -11.63 -1.48
C SER A 45 5.83 -12.35 -2.75
N THR A 46 5.16 -12.13 -3.89
CA THR A 46 5.60 -12.65 -5.19
C THR A 46 6.93 -12.00 -5.61
N VAL A 47 7.05 -10.66 -5.50
CA VAL A 47 8.32 -9.95 -5.76
C VAL A 47 9.42 -10.47 -4.84
N LEU A 48 9.14 -10.59 -3.53
CA LEU A 48 10.11 -11.11 -2.57
C LEU A 48 10.59 -12.52 -2.92
N ARG A 49 9.66 -13.42 -3.30
CA ARG A 49 9.98 -14.79 -3.69
C ARG A 49 10.75 -14.88 -5.01
N MET A 50 10.49 -13.98 -5.96
CA MET A 50 11.30 -13.88 -7.19
C MET A 50 12.73 -13.43 -6.87
N ILE A 51 12.94 -12.48 -5.97
CA ILE A 51 14.28 -12.08 -5.50
C ILE A 51 14.97 -13.26 -4.83
N ALA A 52 14.27 -14.03 -3.98
CA ALA A 52 14.80 -15.23 -3.32
C ALA A 52 15.10 -16.40 -4.28
N GLY A 53 14.56 -16.39 -5.50
CA GLY A 53 14.62 -17.51 -6.44
C GLY A 53 13.66 -18.66 -6.11
N LEU A 54 12.70 -18.41 -5.22
CA LEU A 54 11.64 -19.36 -4.87
C LEU A 54 10.47 -19.32 -5.86
N GLU A 55 10.44 -18.29 -6.71
CA GLU A 55 9.47 -18.10 -7.76
C GLU A 55 10.19 -17.68 -9.04
N GLU A 56 9.87 -18.29 -10.17
CA GLU A 56 10.46 -17.94 -11.45
C GLU A 56 9.91 -16.62 -11.98
N ILE A 57 10.78 -15.82 -12.58
CA ILE A 57 10.43 -14.59 -13.29
C ILE A 57 9.91 -14.99 -14.68
N SER A 58 8.70 -14.49 -15.05
CA SER A 58 8.11 -14.79 -16.35
C SER A 58 8.66 -13.89 -17.47
N GLU A 59 8.92 -12.62 -17.16
CA GLU A 59 9.48 -11.61 -18.08
C GLU A 59 10.35 -10.63 -17.28
N GLY A 60 11.34 -10.03 -17.92
CA GLY A 60 12.25 -9.08 -17.30
C GLY A 60 13.45 -9.72 -16.63
N GLU A 61 14.25 -8.92 -15.94
CA GLU A 61 15.57 -9.29 -15.45
C GLU A 61 15.75 -8.95 -13.97
N LEU A 62 16.33 -9.89 -13.22
CA LEU A 62 16.87 -9.68 -11.89
C LEU A 62 18.39 -9.66 -11.98
N LEU A 63 19.01 -8.62 -11.47
CA LEU A 63 20.46 -8.53 -11.33
C LEU A 63 20.82 -8.49 -9.85
N LEU A 64 21.89 -9.19 -9.49
CA LEU A 64 22.54 -9.17 -8.17
C LEU A 64 23.98 -8.70 -8.35
N ASP A 65 24.33 -7.53 -7.78
CA ASP A 65 25.60 -6.83 -8.04
C ASP A 65 25.89 -6.61 -9.54
N GLY A 66 24.84 -6.38 -10.34
CA GLY A 66 24.94 -6.22 -11.78
C GLY A 66 25.01 -7.54 -12.58
N GLU A 67 25.08 -8.69 -11.93
CA GLU A 67 25.09 -9.99 -12.58
C GLU A 67 23.68 -10.56 -12.76
N PHE A 68 23.38 -11.09 -13.93
CA PHE A 68 22.09 -11.70 -14.26
C PHE A 68 21.77 -12.91 -13.39
N ALA A 69 20.66 -12.88 -12.65
CA ALA A 69 20.36 -13.81 -11.58
C ALA A 69 19.05 -14.61 -11.75
N ASN A 70 18.32 -14.49 -12.86
CA ASN A 70 17.04 -15.21 -13.03
C ASN A 70 17.19 -16.72 -12.84
N HIS A 71 18.29 -17.32 -13.30
CA HIS A 71 18.55 -18.76 -13.28
C HIS A 71 19.38 -19.20 -12.08
N ILE A 72 19.84 -18.28 -11.23
CA ILE A 72 20.61 -18.65 -10.04
C ILE A 72 19.68 -19.32 -9.02
N PRO A 73 19.95 -20.55 -8.59
CA PRO A 73 19.10 -21.24 -7.61
C PRO A 73 19.17 -20.55 -6.24
N PRO A 74 18.12 -20.65 -5.40
CA PRO A 74 18.02 -19.93 -4.11
C PRO A 74 19.24 -20.09 -3.20
N ARG A 75 19.81 -21.28 -3.13
CA ARG A 75 20.98 -21.62 -2.28
C ARG A 75 22.23 -20.82 -2.64
N GLU A 76 22.36 -20.40 -3.92
CA GLU A 76 23.55 -19.72 -4.47
C GLU A 76 23.41 -18.22 -4.48
N ARG A 77 22.19 -17.66 -4.19
CA ARG A 77 21.96 -16.22 -4.11
C ARG A 77 22.54 -15.55 -2.88
N GLY A 78 22.98 -16.31 -1.86
CA GLY A 78 23.56 -15.77 -0.63
C GLY A 78 22.57 -14.99 0.25
N MET A 79 21.27 -15.31 0.12
CA MET A 79 20.18 -14.61 0.80
C MET A 79 19.62 -15.44 1.96
N ALA A 80 19.06 -14.77 2.95
CA ALA A 80 18.26 -15.41 3.98
C ALA A 80 16.83 -14.85 3.95
N MET A 81 15.84 -15.71 4.24
CA MET A 81 14.43 -15.33 4.24
C MET A 81 13.75 -15.73 5.54
N VAL A 82 13.00 -14.76 6.11
CA VAL A 82 12.05 -14.98 7.21
C VAL A 82 10.65 -15.00 6.61
N PHE A 83 9.94 -16.10 6.82
CA PHE A 83 8.59 -16.32 6.30
C PHE A 83 7.53 -15.85 7.29
N GLN A 84 6.36 -15.48 6.81
CA GLN A 84 5.22 -15.04 7.61
C GLN A 84 4.83 -16.00 8.75
N ASN A 85 4.95 -17.32 8.52
CA ASN A 85 4.64 -18.36 9.51
C ASN A 85 5.90 -18.88 10.23
N PHE A 86 6.98 -18.06 10.30
CA PHE A 86 8.26 -18.38 10.92
C PHE A 86 8.99 -19.60 10.28
N ALA A 87 8.25 -20.55 9.73
CA ALA A 87 8.73 -21.79 9.07
C ALA A 87 9.77 -22.58 9.89
N LEU A 88 9.68 -22.55 11.23
CA LEU A 88 10.55 -23.31 12.12
C LEU A 88 10.28 -24.81 11.99
N TYR A 89 11.32 -25.63 12.10
CA TYR A 89 11.20 -27.09 12.11
C TYR A 89 10.66 -27.52 13.51
N PRO A 90 9.43 -28.02 13.62
CA PRO A 90 8.81 -28.28 14.92
C PRO A 90 9.44 -29.43 15.69
N SER A 91 10.09 -30.38 14.99
CA SER A 91 10.78 -31.53 15.55
C SER A 91 12.21 -31.25 16.02
N MET A 92 12.71 -30.02 15.80
CA MET A 92 14.04 -29.59 16.19
C MET A 92 13.98 -28.62 17.36
N THR A 93 14.96 -28.65 18.27
CA THR A 93 15.15 -27.61 19.28
C THR A 93 15.46 -26.27 18.60
N ASN A 94 15.35 -25.16 19.32
CA ASN A 94 15.68 -23.85 18.76
C ASN A 94 17.16 -23.73 18.42
N ARG A 95 18.05 -24.32 19.21
CA ARG A 95 19.48 -24.49 18.90
C ARG A 95 19.69 -25.20 17.56
N ALA A 96 18.98 -26.29 17.35
CA ALA A 96 19.06 -27.04 16.08
C ALA A 96 18.44 -26.26 14.91
N ASN A 97 17.37 -25.50 15.12
CA ASN A 97 16.79 -24.63 14.10
C ASN A 97 17.78 -23.54 13.65
N ILE A 98 18.42 -22.83 14.58
CA ILE A 98 19.43 -21.79 14.29
C ILE A 98 20.65 -22.37 13.61
N GLY A 99 21.10 -23.56 14.06
CA GLY A 99 22.28 -24.25 13.53
C GLY A 99 22.03 -24.99 12.22
N PHE A 100 20.78 -25.22 11.82
CA PHE A 100 20.46 -26.05 10.65
C PHE A 100 21.11 -25.55 9.34
N PRO A 101 21.03 -24.24 8.99
CA PRO A 101 21.69 -23.75 7.79
C PRO A 101 23.20 -23.93 7.81
N LEU A 102 23.84 -23.76 8.99
CA LEU A 102 25.28 -23.92 9.15
C LEU A 102 25.74 -25.37 8.92
N LYS A 103 24.95 -26.35 9.41
CA LYS A 103 25.19 -27.74 9.18
C LYS A 103 25.08 -28.17 7.71
N LEU A 104 24.23 -27.47 6.95
CA LEU A 104 24.11 -27.72 5.50
C LEU A 104 25.33 -27.19 4.74
N GLU A 105 25.95 -26.12 5.19
CA GLU A 105 27.16 -25.56 4.59
C GLU A 105 28.40 -26.39 4.94
N ASN A 106 28.62 -26.62 6.24
CA ASN A 106 29.78 -27.36 6.76
C ASN A 106 29.33 -28.36 7.82
N PRO A 107 28.99 -29.61 7.44
CA PRO A 107 28.48 -30.63 8.37
C PRO A 107 29.43 -31.00 9.51
N ARG A 108 30.75 -30.80 9.31
CA ARG A 108 31.82 -31.21 10.25
C ARG A 108 32.26 -30.06 11.16
N GLU A 109 31.78 -28.81 10.93
CA GLU A 109 32.18 -27.67 11.72
C GLU A 109 31.39 -27.62 13.03
N ASP A 110 32.07 -27.33 14.15
CA ASP A 110 31.42 -27.02 15.40
C ASP A 110 30.90 -25.58 15.37
N ASN A 111 29.58 -25.43 15.20
CA ASN A 111 28.91 -24.14 15.09
C ASN A 111 28.36 -23.63 16.44
N THR A 112 28.69 -24.27 17.56
CA THR A 112 28.12 -23.96 18.89
C THR A 112 28.35 -22.49 19.26
N ALA A 113 29.58 -22.00 19.17
CA ALA A 113 29.90 -20.61 19.50
C ALA A 113 29.12 -19.60 18.63
N ARG A 114 28.92 -19.91 17.36
CA ARG A 114 28.17 -19.05 16.41
C ARG A 114 26.68 -19.04 16.71
N ILE A 115 26.11 -20.18 17.07
CA ILE A 115 24.69 -20.28 17.49
C ILE A 115 24.46 -19.48 18.77
N GLU A 116 25.38 -19.62 19.77
CA GLU A 116 25.29 -18.90 21.03
C GLU A 116 25.45 -17.38 20.87
N ALA A 117 26.38 -16.96 20.02
CA ALA A 117 26.53 -15.55 19.69
C ALA A 117 25.27 -14.98 19.02
N THR A 118 24.68 -15.74 18.08
CA THR A 118 23.41 -15.35 17.44
C THR A 118 22.25 -15.29 18.44
N ALA A 119 22.18 -16.28 19.35
CA ALA A 119 21.15 -16.30 20.41
C ALA A 119 21.28 -15.13 21.37
N ARG A 120 22.50 -14.76 21.74
CA ARG A 120 22.82 -13.62 22.62
C ARG A 120 22.40 -12.30 21.95
N MET A 121 22.73 -12.10 20.68
CA MET A 121 22.32 -10.93 19.89
C MET A 121 20.80 -10.73 19.90
N LEU A 122 20.05 -11.83 19.91
CA LEU A 122 18.57 -11.82 19.88
C LEU A 122 17.91 -12.00 21.25
N GLY A 123 18.69 -12.14 22.35
CA GLY A 123 18.18 -12.32 23.71
C GLY A 123 17.37 -13.61 23.92
N ILE A 124 17.77 -14.70 23.24
CA ILE A 124 17.04 -16.01 23.23
C ILE A 124 17.87 -17.17 23.74
N GLU A 125 18.97 -16.91 24.48
CA GLU A 125 19.82 -17.97 25.06
C GLU A 125 19.02 -18.94 25.95
N HIS A 126 18.09 -18.41 26.73
CA HIS A 126 17.27 -19.14 27.71
C HIS A 126 16.25 -20.12 27.07
N VAL A 127 16.04 -20.04 25.76
CA VAL A 127 15.12 -20.92 25.03
C VAL A 127 15.79 -21.84 24.00
N LEU A 128 17.12 -21.84 23.90
CA LEU A 128 17.82 -22.59 22.88
C LEU A 128 17.50 -24.09 22.88
N ASP A 129 17.34 -24.69 24.04
CA ASP A 129 17.11 -26.13 24.15
C ASP A 129 15.61 -26.52 24.21
N ARG A 130 14.72 -25.51 24.07
CA ARG A 130 13.27 -25.72 23.91
C ARG A 130 12.89 -25.97 22.46
N TYR A 131 11.68 -26.52 22.26
CA TYR A 131 11.05 -26.69 20.95
C TYR A 131 10.18 -25.49 20.58
N PRO A 132 9.97 -25.22 19.26
CA PRO A 132 9.16 -24.08 18.81
C PRO A 132 7.75 -24.02 19.40
N ALA A 133 7.11 -25.15 19.69
CA ALA A 133 5.79 -25.24 20.30
C ALA A 133 5.73 -24.66 21.73
N GLN A 134 6.87 -24.57 22.41
CA GLN A 134 6.99 -24.09 23.79
C GLN A 134 7.25 -22.57 23.88
N LEU A 135 7.32 -21.88 22.74
CA LEU A 135 7.71 -20.48 22.63
C LEU A 135 6.48 -19.57 22.50
N SER A 136 6.62 -18.35 23.00
CA SER A 136 5.75 -17.23 22.65
C SER A 136 5.90 -16.84 21.18
N GLY A 137 4.98 -16.03 20.64
CA GLY A 137 5.06 -15.53 19.27
C GLY A 137 6.35 -14.77 18.99
N GLY A 138 6.75 -13.89 19.92
CA GLY A 138 7.99 -13.10 19.78
C GLY A 138 9.26 -13.94 19.84
N GLU A 139 9.30 -14.94 20.72
CA GLU A 139 10.45 -15.87 20.77
C GLU A 139 10.55 -16.71 19.50
N ARG A 140 9.43 -17.19 18.93
CA ARG A 140 9.42 -17.87 17.63
C ARG A 140 9.98 -16.98 16.52
N GLN A 141 9.57 -15.69 16.50
CA GLN A 141 10.08 -14.71 15.54
C GLN A 141 11.61 -14.55 15.67
N ARG A 142 12.11 -14.34 16.89
CA ARG A 142 13.55 -14.19 17.13
C ARG A 142 14.34 -15.45 16.76
N VAL A 143 13.81 -16.64 17.02
CA VAL A 143 14.45 -17.90 16.59
C VAL A 143 14.48 -18.00 15.05
N ALA A 144 13.40 -17.60 14.36
CA ALA A 144 13.36 -17.58 12.89
C ALA A 144 14.38 -16.57 12.31
N MET A 145 14.50 -15.39 12.94
CA MET A 145 15.54 -14.41 12.60
C MET A 145 16.94 -14.98 12.86
N GLY A 146 17.15 -15.64 14.01
CA GLY A 146 18.42 -16.27 14.35
C GLY A 146 18.86 -17.32 13.33
N ARG A 147 17.92 -18.15 12.87
CA ARG A 147 18.18 -19.10 11.77
C ARG A 147 18.58 -18.39 10.48
N ALA A 148 17.96 -17.26 10.17
CA ALA A 148 18.25 -16.52 8.95
C ALA A 148 19.62 -15.82 9.01
N ILE A 149 19.96 -15.15 10.11
CA ILE A 149 21.19 -14.36 10.23
C ILE A 149 22.42 -15.22 10.56
N SER A 150 22.23 -16.44 11.09
CA SER A 150 23.35 -17.33 11.46
C SER A 150 24.33 -17.59 10.31
N ARG A 151 23.87 -17.55 9.05
CA ARG A 151 24.70 -17.68 7.84
C ARG A 151 25.43 -16.40 7.42
N ARG A 152 25.19 -15.26 8.07
CA ARG A 152 25.66 -13.94 7.65
C ARG A 152 25.29 -13.66 6.18
N PRO A 153 24.00 -13.58 5.86
CA PRO A 153 23.55 -13.39 4.48
C PRO A 153 24.00 -12.03 3.93
N SER A 154 24.15 -11.94 2.61
CA SER A 154 24.38 -10.67 1.92
C SER A 154 23.09 -9.84 1.72
N VAL A 155 21.94 -10.54 1.73
CA VAL A 155 20.60 -9.96 1.59
C VAL A 155 19.65 -10.61 2.60
N PHE A 156 18.84 -9.81 3.27
CA PHE A 156 17.85 -10.25 4.23
C PHE A 156 16.42 -9.96 3.72
N LEU A 157 15.65 -10.99 3.52
CA LEU A 157 14.30 -10.94 2.99
C LEU A 157 13.29 -11.27 4.10
N MET A 158 12.28 -10.44 4.32
CA MET A 158 11.26 -10.66 5.35
C MET A 158 9.85 -10.53 4.77
N ASP A 159 9.08 -11.62 4.81
CA ASP A 159 7.69 -11.70 4.31
C ASP A 159 6.71 -11.57 5.47
N GLU A 160 6.17 -10.36 5.71
CA GLU A 160 5.22 -10.02 6.78
C GLU A 160 5.60 -10.57 8.16
N PRO A 161 6.82 -10.34 8.67
CA PRO A 161 7.32 -11.06 9.84
C PRO A 161 6.57 -10.76 11.14
N LEU A 162 5.88 -9.63 11.25
CA LEU A 162 5.19 -9.18 12.45
C LEU A 162 3.66 -9.33 12.39
N SER A 163 3.10 -9.85 11.29
CA SER A 163 1.64 -9.90 11.05
C SER A 163 0.87 -10.75 12.07
N ASN A 164 1.48 -11.80 12.62
CA ASN A 164 0.86 -12.75 13.53
C ASN A 164 1.06 -12.42 15.03
N LEU A 165 1.48 -11.20 15.35
CA LEU A 165 1.80 -10.75 16.70
C LEU A 165 0.80 -9.70 17.20
N ASP A 166 0.62 -9.64 18.52
CA ASP A 166 -0.16 -8.58 19.16
C ASP A 166 0.49 -7.20 18.99
N ALA A 167 -0.28 -6.12 19.13
CA ALA A 167 0.16 -4.76 18.83
C ALA A 167 1.33 -4.29 19.71
N LYS A 168 1.34 -4.66 21.01
CA LYS A 168 2.42 -4.26 21.94
C LYS A 168 3.73 -4.93 21.57
N LEU A 169 3.71 -6.22 21.32
CA LEU A 169 4.87 -7.01 20.93
C LEU A 169 5.38 -6.59 19.55
N ARG A 170 4.47 -6.30 18.61
CA ARG A 170 4.80 -5.80 17.28
C ARG A 170 5.61 -4.51 17.33
N ASN A 171 5.19 -3.52 18.14
CA ASN A 171 5.91 -2.26 18.31
C ASN A 171 7.33 -2.45 18.86
N HIS A 172 7.50 -3.38 19.81
CA HIS A 172 8.81 -3.69 20.39
C HIS A 172 9.74 -4.36 19.36
N LEU A 173 9.25 -5.42 18.71
CA LEU A 173 10.04 -6.15 17.72
C LEU A 173 10.37 -5.33 16.48
N ARG A 174 9.52 -4.37 16.10
CA ARG A 174 9.81 -3.43 15.02
C ARG A 174 11.09 -2.64 15.31
N ALA A 175 11.23 -2.09 16.53
CA ALA A 175 12.43 -1.37 16.92
C ALA A 175 13.67 -2.29 16.95
N GLU A 176 13.52 -3.52 17.42
CA GLU A 176 14.61 -4.51 17.41
C GLU A 176 15.06 -4.88 16.00
N ILE A 177 14.14 -5.08 15.06
CA ILE A 177 14.47 -5.35 13.65
C ILE A 177 15.26 -4.19 13.05
N ALA A 178 14.84 -2.94 13.29
CA ALA A 178 15.55 -1.76 12.82
C ALA A 178 16.99 -1.69 13.33
N LEU A 179 17.21 -1.96 14.62
CA LEU A 179 18.53 -1.98 15.22
C LEU A 179 19.39 -3.13 14.67
N LEU A 180 18.83 -4.33 14.62
CA LEU A 180 19.53 -5.51 14.15
C LEU A 180 19.99 -5.39 12.68
N THR A 181 19.12 -4.92 11.79
CA THR A 181 19.45 -4.75 10.37
C THR A 181 20.51 -3.69 10.14
N ARG A 182 20.48 -2.58 10.93
CA ARG A 182 21.54 -1.56 10.90
C ARG A 182 22.87 -2.08 11.43
N GLU A 183 22.87 -2.85 12.52
CA GLU A 183 24.09 -3.47 13.08
C GLU A 183 24.71 -4.46 12.10
N LEU A 184 23.87 -5.26 11.42
CA LEU A 184 24.33 -6.22 10.41
C LEU A 184 24.78 -5.53 9.11
N GLY A 185 24.26 -4.34 8.79
CA GLY A 185 24.55 -3.58 7.58
C GLY A 185 24.15 -4.30 6.30
N VAL A 186 23.20 -5.25 6.34
CA VAL A 186 22.80 -6.08 5.19
C VAL A 186 21.71 -5.41 4.37
N THR A 187 21.73 -5.60 3.06
CA THR A 187 20.62 -5.18 2.18
C THR A 187 19.34 -5.89 2.61
N THR A 188 18.29 -5.13 2.89
CA THR A 188 17.05 -5.69 3.46
C THR A 188 15.85 -5.37 2.60
N VAL A 189 15.04 -6.39 2.27
CA VAL A 189 13.73 -6.21 1.63
C VAL A 189 12.67 -6.73 2.60
N TYR A 190 11.78 -5.83 3.01
CA TYR A 190 10.76 -6.10 4.01
C TYR A 190 9.37 -5.94 3.39
N VAL A 191 8.54 -6.95 3.51
CA VAL A 191 7.15 -6.92 3.03
C VAL A 191 6.22 -6.69 4.22
N THR A 192 5.31 -5.73 4.08
CA THR A 192 4.24 -5.51 5.05
C THR A 192 2.99 -4.92 4.39
N HIS A 193 1.87 -5.00 5.08
CA HIS A 193 0.67 -4.20 4.79
C HIS A 193 0.42 -3.12 5.86
N ASP A 194 1.26 -3.08 6.91
CA ASP A 194 1.19 -2.08 8.00
C ASP A 194 1.99 -0.83 7.62
N GLN A 195 1.29 0.31 7.52
CA GLN A 195 1.90 1.59 7.19
C GLN A 195 2.88 2.06 8.27
N ALA A 196 2.58 1.82 9.55
CA ALA A 196 3.45 2.24 10.64
C ALA A 196 4.79 1.49 10.62
N GLU A 197 4.81 0.22 10.21
CA GLU A 197 6.03 -0.53 9.96
C GLU A 197 6.83 0.09 8.81
N ALA A 198 6.16 0.32 7.66
CA ALA A 198 6.81 0.86 6.48
C ALA A 198 7.44 2.23 6.72
N MET A 199 6.69 3.14 7.37
CA MET A 199 7.12 4.51 7.62
C MET A 199 8.23 4.63 8.67
N SER A 200 8.41 3.58 9.51
CA SER A 200 9.41 3.62 10.60
C SER A 200 10.67 2.80 10.34
N LEU A 201 10.61 1.80 9.45
CA LEU A 201 11.71 0.87 9.20
C LEU A 201 12.51 1.21 7.94
N GLY A 202 11.82 1.58 6.86
CA GLY A 202 12.43 1.71 5.54
C GLY A 202 13.26 2.97 5.37
N ASP A 203 14.41 2.85 4.71
CA ASP A 203 15.08 3.99 4.09
C ASP A 203 14.25 4.47 2.90
N ARG A 204 13.66 3.55 2.15
CA ARG A 204 12.66 3.81 1.11
C ARG A 204 11.46 2.88 1.23
N VAL A 205 10.30 3.39 0.83
CA VAL A 205 9.04 2.65 0.77
C VAL A 205 8.59 2.54 -0.69
N ALA A 206 8.44 1.31 -1.16
CA ALA A 206 7.90 0.99 -2.48
C ALA A 206 6.42 0.60 -2.34
N VAL A 207 5.53 1.49 -2.76
CA VAL A 207 4.08 1.30 -2.69
C VAL A 207 3.60 0.55 -3.91
N MET A 208 2.92 -0.58 -3.70
CA MET A 208 2.41 -1.45 -4.76
C MET A 208 0.89 -1.49 -4.81
N ARG A 209 0.34 -1.59 -6.03
CA ARG A 209 -1.09 -1.82 -6.28
C ARG A 209 -1.28 -2.72 -7.49
N GLY A 210 -2.04 -3.81 -7.33
CA GLY A 210 -2.41 -4.69 -8.45
C GLY A 210 -1.24 -5.22 -9.29
N GLY A 211 -0.11 -5.52 -8.64
CA GLY A 211 1.11 -6.01 -9.31
C GLY A 211 2.06 -4.92 -9.83
N VAL A 212 1.67 -3.66 -9.74
CA VAL A 212 2.42 -2.52 -10.30
C VAL A 212 3.00 -1.66 -9.19
N LEU A 213 4.25 -1.23 -9.32
CA LEU A 213 4.86 -0.22 -8.48
C LEU A 213 4.20 1.14 -8.75
N GLN A 214 3.73 1.79 -7.69
CA GLN A 214 3.06 3.09 -7.79
C GLN A 214 4.02 4.25 -7.50
N GLN A 215 4.87 4.09 -6.49
CA GLN A 215 5.87 5.06 -6.07
C GLN A 215 6.94 4.36 -5.24
N VAL A 216 8.18 4.83 -5.32
CA VAL A 216 9.25 4.45 -4.39
C VAL A 216 10.02 5.70 -3.98
N SER A 217 10.02 6.02 -2.69
CA SER A 217 10.63 7.22 -2.14
C SER A 217 10.92 7.03 -0.64
N PRO A 218 11.73 7.89 -0.01
CA PRO A 218 11.83 7.95 1.45
C PRO A 218 10.43 8.10 2.09
N PRO A 219 10.21 7.56 3.31
CA PRO A 219 8.91 7.59 3.96
C PRO A 219 8.27 8.98 4.02
N ARG A 220 9.06 10.01 4.35
CA ARG A 220 8.59 11.39 4.40
C ARG A 220 8.03 11.86 3.05
N ASP A 221 8.69 11.51 1.95
CA ASP A 221 8.30 11.96 0.61
C ASP A 221 7.08 11.19 0.10
N VAL A 222 6.96 9.90 0.40
CA VAL A 222 5.74 9.12 0.10
C VAL A 222 4.51 9.76 0.75
N TYR A 223 4.66 10.29 1.98
CA TYR A 223 3.58 10.96 2.70
C TYR A 223 3.31 12.38 2.16
N ALA A 224 4.37 13.18 1.98
CA ALA A 224 4.25 14.60 1.64
C ALA A 224 4.03 14.83 0.14
N LEU A 225 4.56 13.94 -0.71
CA LEU A 225 4.57 14.09 -2.17
C LEU A 225 4.06 12.81 -2.85
N PRO A 226 2.83 12.36 -2.59
CA PRO A 226 2.29 11.16 -3.22
C PRO A 226 2.13 11.36 -4.73
N ASP A 227 2.66 10.46 -5.58
CA ASP A 227 2.64 10.59 -7.04
C ASP A 227 1.25 10.49 -7.65
N ASN A 228 0.34 9.84 -6.94
CA ASN A 228 -1.04 9.67 -7.40
C ASN A 228 -2.04 9.59 -6.24
N VAL A 229 -3.31 9.68 -6.60
CA VAL A 229 -4.43 9.66 -5.65
C VAL A 229 -4.49 8.36 -4.83
N PHE A 230 -4.04 7.22 -5.42
CA PHE A 230 -4.01 5.96 -4.68
C PHE A 230 -2.98 6.01 -3.54
N VAL A 231 -1.75 6.45 -3.82
CA VAL A 231 -0.71 6.57 -2.78
C VAL A 231 -1.16 7.56 -1.71
N ALA A 232 -1.73 8.72 -2.10
CA ALA A 232 -2.27 9.71 -1.16
C ALA A 232 -3.31 9.11 -0.23
N ALA A 233 -4.27 8.34 -0.78
CA ALA A 233 -5.37 7.73 -0.04
C ALA A 233 -4.93 6.51 0.78
N PHE A 234 -3.91 5.79 0.31
CA PHE A 234 -3.41 4.60 0.98
C PHE A 234 -2.48 4.94 2.14
N ILE A 235 -1.72 6.04 2.06
CA ILE A 235 -0.74 6.45 3.08
C ILE A 235 -1.32 7.51 4.03
N GLY A 236 -1.31 7.19 5.32
CA GLY A 236 -1.73 8.09 6.41
C GLY A 236 -2.91 7.55 7.21
N THR A 237 -2.92 7.89 8.51
CA THR A 237 -3.99 7.57 9.45
C THR A 237 -4.28 8.84 10.27
N PRO A 238 -5.50 9.42 10.18
CA PRO A 238 -6.58 9.04 9.27
C PRO A 238 -6.21 9.24 7.80
N ARG A 239 -6.99 8.61 6.90
CA ARG A 239 -6.80 8.76 5.45
C ARG A 239 -7.00 10.22 5.03
N ILE A 240 -6.34 10.63 3.95
CA ILE A 240 -6.57 11.94 3.33
C ILE A 240 -8.03 12.08 2.90
N ASN A 241 -8.61 13.24 3.11
CA ASN A 241 -9.93 13.57 2.60
C ASN A 241 -9.82 13.86 1.11
N LEU A 242 -10.57 13.14 0.28
CA LEU A 242 -10.57 13.28 -1.16
C LEU A 242 -11.95 13.78 -1.62
N LEU A 243 -11.97 14.95 -2.24
CA LEU A 243 -13.20 15.63 -2.66
C LEU A 243 -13.19 15.84 -4.17
N GLN A 244 -14.33 15.61 -4.83
CA GLN A 244 -14.51 15.99 -6.22
C GLN A 244 -14.66 17.51 -6.31
N ALA A 245 -13.98 18.10 -7.28
CA ALA A 245 -13.96 19.55 -7.44
C ALA A 245 -13.86 19.97 -8.91
N VAL A 246 -14.11 21.25 -9.17
CA VAL A 246 -13.94 21.88 -10.48
C VAL A 246 -13.09 23.13 -10.31
N VAL A 247 -12.09 23.30 -11.17
CA VAL A 247 -11.25 24.51 -11.18
C VAL A 247 -11.98 25.63 -11.89
N HIS A 248 -12.02 26.78 -11.24
CA HIS A 248 -12.51 28.03 -11.82
C HIS A 248 -11.37 29.07 -11.85
N ALA A 249 -10.76 29.23 -13.01
CA ALA A 249 -9.59 30.09 -13.23
C ALA A 249 -9.89 31.07 -14.38
N PRO A 250 -10.69 32.12 -14.16
CA PRO A 250 -11.02 33.11 -15.17
C PRO A 250 -9.75 33.85 -15.61
N LEU A 251 -9.77 34.41 -16.84
CA LEU A 251 -8.66 35.24 -17.37
C LEU A 251 -8.45 36.50 -16.50
N GLU A 252 -9.55 37.09 -16.03
CA GLU A 252 -9.55 38.20 -15.10
C GLU A 252 -10.27 37.77 -13.81
N GLY A 253 -9.67 38.02 -12.64
CA GLY A 253 -10.22 37.70 -11.34
C GLY A 253 -9.52 36.56 -10.62
N ARG A 254 -9.98 36.25 -9.41
CA ARG A 254 -9.35 35.28 -8.51
C ARG A 254 -9.68 33.85 -8.93
N MET A 255 -8.66 33.00 -8.89
CA MET A 255 -8.85 31.58 -9.09
C MET A 255 -9.49 30.93 -7.87
N SER A 256 -10.39 29.98 -8.09
CA SER A 256 -11.06 29.23 -7.04
C SER A 256 -11.25 27.76 -7.45
N ILE A 257 -11.40 26.92 -6.43
CA ILE A 257 -11.76 25.50 -6.59
C ILE A 257 -13.17 25.33 -6.02
N ASP A 258 -14.09 24.90 -6.87
CA ASP A 258 -15.50 24.66 -6.52
C ASP A 258 -15.63 23.21 -6.00
N LEU A 259 -16.06 23.08 -4.74
CA LEU A 259 -16.31 21.81 -4.06
C LEU A 259 -17.80 21.40 -4.09
N GLY A 260 -18.59 22.04 -4.91
CA GLY A 260 -20.04 21.87 -4.99
C GLY A 260 -20.78 22.96 -4.23
N ARG A 261 -21.00 22.81 -2.92
CA ARG A 261 -21.69 23.85 -2.12
C ARG A 261 -20.79 24.99 -1.66
N GLN A 262 -19.49 24.78 -1.64
CA GLN A 262 -18.51 25.74 -1.13
C GLN A 262 -17.35 25.91 -2.11
N ARG A 263 -16.59 27.01 -1.98
CA ARG A 263 -15.44 27.32 -2.83
C ARG A 263 -14.22 27.60 -1.98
N LEU A 264 -13.08 27.07 -2.41
CA LEU A 264 -11.76 27.46 -1.94
C LEU A 264 -11.24 28.57 -2.85
N ALA A 265 -11.23 29.81 -2.36
CA ALA A 265 -10.63 30.94 -3.08
C ALA A 265 -9.11 30.91 -2.89
N LEU A 266 -8.35 30.80 -3.98
CA LEU A 266 -6.89 30.78 -3.90
C LEU A 266 -6.36 32.20 -3.67
N PRO A 267 -5.42 32.40 -2.70
CA PRO A 267 -4.84 33.70 -2.42
C PRO A 267 -3.95 34.19 -3.57
N GLU A 268 -3.90 35.49 -3.77
CA GLU A 268 -2.98 36.11 -4.70
C GLU A 268 -1.83 36.80 -3.94
N PRO A 269 -0.56 36.74 -4.46
CA PRO A 269 -0.17 36.03 -5.67
C PRO A 269 -0.26 34.52 -5.51
N LEU A 270 -0.62 33.81 -6.61
CA LEU A 270 -0.65 32.36 -6.64
C LEU A 270 0.73 31.79 -6.37
N SER A 271 0.83 30.77 -5.52
CA SER A 271 2.06 29.99 -5.36
C SER A 271 2.44 29.31 -6.69
N PRO A 272 3.73 28.98 -6.91
CA PRO A 272 4.15 28.23 -8.11
C PRO A 272 3.31 26.96 -8.28
N ASP A 273 3.06 26.23 -7.20
CA ASP A 273 2.24 25.02 -7.20
C ASP A 273 0.83 25.23 -7.72
N HIS A 274 0.21 26.36 -7.34
CA HIS A 274 -1.17 26.66 -7.74
C HIS A 274 -1.26 27.24 -9.16
N GLN A 275 -0.18 27.75 -9.74
CA GLN A 275 -0.21 28.34 -11.09
C GLN A 275 -0.61 27.30 -12.15
N LEU A 276 -0.18 26.03 -11.99
CA LEU A 276 -0.54 24.96 -12.91
C LEU A 276 -2.03 24.67 -12.94
N LEU A 277 -2.79 25.05 -11.90
CA LEU A 277 -4.23 24.85 -11.89
C LEU A 277 -4.96 25.71 -12.93
N ARG A 278 -4.33 26.78 -13.47
CA ARG A 278 -4.91 27.59 -14.54
C ARG A 278 -5.20 26.80 -15.81
N ILE A 279 -4.33 25.83 -16.16
CA ILE A 279 -4.55 24.96 -17.34
C ILE A 279 -5.68 23.95 -17.12
N GLN A 280 -6.18 23.83 -15.90
CA GLN A 280 -7.29 22.93 -15.53
C GLN A 280 -8.64 23.66 -15.51
N GLN A 281 -8.75 24.88 -16.04
CA GLN A 281 -10.00 25.65 -16.09
C GLN A 281 -11.18 24.79 -16.56
N GLY A 282 -12.26 24.75 -15.77
CA GLY A 282 -13.49 24.01 -16.06
C GLY A 282 -13.37 22.49 -15.99
N ARG A 283 -12.19 21.95 -15.67
CA ARG A 283 -11.99 20.49 -15.57
C ARG A 283 -12.34 19.97 -14.18
N ARG A 284 -12.86 18.75 -14.15
CA ARG A 284 -13.02 17.99 -12.91
C ARG A 284 -11.67 17.53 -12.42
N ILE A 285 -11.42 17.75 -11.13
CA ILE A 285 -10.20 17.36 -10.40
C ILE A 285 -10.60 16.68 -9.09
N ILE A 286 -9.61 16.05 -8.44
CA ILE A 286 -9.76 15.55 -7.07
C ILE A 286 -8.90 16.42 -6.18
N VAL A 287 -9.51 17.00 -5.14
CA VAL A 287 -8.83 17.74 -4.08
C VAL A 287 -8.56 16.81 -2.91
N GLY A 288 -7.31 16.80 -2.43
CA GLY A 288 -6.89 16.06 -1.25
C GLY A 288 -6.56 17.02 -0.10
N LEU A 289 -7.17 16.78 1.06
CA LEU A 289 -6.90 17.53 2.30
C LEU A 289 -6.56 16.54 3.41
N ARG A 290 -5.36 16.61 3.95
CA ARG A 290 -5.01 15.82 5.13
C ARG A 290 -5.71 16.37 6.35
N SER A 291 -5.98 15.53 7.35
CA SER A 291 -6.70 15.90 8.57
C SER A 291 -6.01 17.04 9.34
N GLU A 292 -4.68 17.13 9.27
CA GLU A 292 -3.87 18.17 9.90
C GLU A 292 -3.84 19.50 9.12
N ALA A 293 -4.22 19.47 7.83
CA ALA A 293 -4.34 20.66 6.99
C ALA A 293 -5.65 21.43 7.23
N VAL A 294 -6.54 20.87 8.02
CA VAL A 294 -7.84 21.48 8.33
C VAL A 294 -7.99 21.59 9.84
N ARG A 295 -8.35 22.79 10.32
CA ARG A 295 -8.60 23.02 11.75
C ARG A 295 -9.97 23.65 11.98
N ILE A 296 -10.58 23.33 13.10
CA ILE A 296 -11.86 23.92 13.53
C ILE A 296 -11.53 25.22 14.26
N ALA A 297 -11.78 26.36 13.59
CA ALA A 297 -11.54 27.66 14.17
C ALA A 297 -12.37 28.76 13.41
N PRO A 298 -12.73 29.85 14.07
CA PRO A 298 -13.46 30.92 13.41
C PRO A 298 -12.61 31.65 12.38
N PRO A 299 -13.20 32.22 11.30
CA PRO A 299 -12.49 32.94 10.25
C PRO A 299 -11.61 34.10 10.75
N SER A 300 -11.95 34.69 11.90
CA SER A 300 -11.14 35.74 12.54
C SER A 300 -9.76 35.28 13.01
N GLN A 301 -9.55 33.96 13.12
CA GLN A 301 -8.27 33.34 13.50
C GLN A 301 -7.50 32.75 12.29
N ALA A 302 -7.91 33.10 11.07
CA ALA A 302 -7.26 32.65 9.87
C ALA A 302 -5.81 33.16 9.79
N ARG A 303 -4.88 32.27 9.47
CA ARG A 303 -3.48 32.57 9.20
C ARG A 303 -3.30 32.87 7.71
N PRO A 304 -2.20 33.55 7.32
CA PRO A 304 -1.89 33.72 5.91
C PRO A 304 -1.85 32.35 5.18
N GLY A 305 -2.56 32.24 4.06
CA GLY A 305 -2.69 31.00 3.30
C GLY A 305 -3.84 30.09 3.70
N GLU A 306 -4.55 30.38 4.80
CA GLU A 306 -5.74 29.63 5.19
C GLU A 306 -7.02 30.23 4.58
N VAL A 307 -7.92 29.35 4.17
CA VAL A 307 -9.24 29.70 3.61
C VAL A 307 -10.35 29.09 4.44
N ALA A 308 -11.39 29.88 4.67
CA ALA A 308 -12.54 29.47 5.48
C ALA A 308 -13.49 28.56 4.70
N LEU A 309 -13.92 27.48 5.34
CA LEU A 309 -15.03 26.61 4.96
C LEU A 309 -15.99 26.48 6.16
N SER A 310 -17.08 25.75 5.97
CA SER A 310 -17.99 25.36 7.06
C SER A 310 -18.35 23.88 6.92
N GLY A 311 -18.62 23.23 8.05
CA GLY A 311 -19.06 21.85 8.08
C GLY A 311 -20.09 21.61 9.19
N ILE A 312 -20.92 20.59 9.02
CA ILE A 312 -21.84 20.10 10.05
C ILE A 312 -21.21 18.88 10.69
N VAL A 313 -21.12 18.84 12.02
CA VAL A 313 -20.57 17.71 12.75
C VAL A 313 -21.51 16.52 12.65
N GLU A 314 -21.07 15.43 12.06
CA GLU A 314 -21.83 14.17 11.98
C GLU A 314 -21.48 13.22 13.11
N HIS A 315 -20.17 13.08 13.40
CA HIS A 315 -19.67 12.17 14.42
C HIS A 315 -18.36 12.66 15.02
N VAL A 316 -18.11 12.32 16.29
CA VAL A 316 -16.83 12.58 16.98
C VAL A 316 -16.32 11.29 17.56
N GLU A 317 -15.14 10.87 17.13
CA GLU A 317 -14.44 9.67 17.61
C GLU A 317 -13.31 10.09 18.55
N TYR A 318 -13.40 9.72 19.84
CA TYR A 318 -12.36 10.01 20.82
C TYR A 318 -11.31 8.90 20.85
N GLN A 319 -10.05 9.29 20.65
CA GLN A 319 -8.88 8.36 20.65
C GLN A 319 -7.97 8.56 21.86
N GLY A 320 -8.44 9.24 22.90
CA GLY A 320 -7.71 9.52 24.13
C GLY A 320 -6.90 10.80 24.08
N HIS A 321 -5.85 10.86 23.29
CA HIS A 321 -4.98 12.03 23.12
C HIS A 321 -5.45 13.01 22.05
N GLU A 322 -6.37 12.60 21.20
CA GLU A 322 -6.98 13.39 20.14
C GLU A 322 -8.41 12.94 19.87
N ALA A 323 -9.13 13.70 19.07
CA ALA A 323 -10.43 13.32 18.54
C ALA A 323 -10.47 13.51 17.01
N LEU A 324 -11.14 12.59 16.32
CA LEU A 324 -11.44 12.67 14.90
C LEU A 324 -12.87 13.17 14.75
N VAL A 325 -13.06 14.26 14.02
CA VAL A 325 -14.36 14.88 13.79
C VAL A 325 -14.75 14.64 12.34
N HIS A 326 -15.82 13.89 12.16
CA HIS A 326 -16.42 13.62 10.86
C HIS A 326 -17.42 14.73 10.54
N LEU A 327 -17.21 15.41 9.43
CA LEU A 327 -17.94 16.60 9.02
C LEU A 327 -18.60 16.39 7.67
N ASN A 328 -19.75 17.01 7.48
CA ASN A 328 -20.41 17.15 6.20
C ASN A 328 -20.26 18.61 5.73
N THR A 329 -19.49 18.82 4.70
CA THR A 329 -19.28 20.13 4.08
C THR A 329 -20.22 20.36 2.88
N GLY A 330 -20.97 19.33 2.49
CA GLY A 330 -21.80 19.31 1.30
C GLY A 330 -20.99 19.10 0.02
N SER A 331 -19.76 18.65 0.16
CA SER A 331 -18.91 18.25 -0.96
C SER A 331 -19.17 16.80 -1.34
N GLN A 332 -18.73 16.38 -2.52
CA GLN A 332 -18.82 14.99 -2.95
C GLN A 332 -17.47 14.30 -2.73
N ALA A 333 -17.46 13.24 -1.92
CA ALA A 333 -16.26 12.45 -1.73
C ALA A 333 -15.83 11.75 -3.04
N ALA A 334 -14.53 11.71 -3.31
CA ALA A 334 -13.97 10.94 -4.42
C ALA A 334 -13.70 9.50 -3.98
N ILE A 335 -14.13 8.53 -4.78
CA ILE A 335 -13.93 7.11 -4.52
C ILE A 335 -12.65 6.65 -5.20
N VAL A 336 -11.72 6.08 -4.42
CA VAL A 336 -10.49 5.45 -4.93
C VAL A 336 -10.66 3.94 -4.82
N PRO A 337 -10.69 3.21 -5.95
CA PRO A 337 -10.82 1.74 -5.93
C PRO A 337 -9.61 1.06 -5.26
N ASP A 338 -9.83 -0.17 -4.76
CA ASP A 338 -8.78 -1.06 -4.22
C ASP A 338 -7.96 -0.52 -3.02
N LEU A 339 -8.51 0.41 -2.24
CA LEU A 339 -7.90 0.85 -0.97
C LEU A 339 -8.05 -0.19 0.15
N GLU A 340 -9.11 -0.97 0.10
CA GLU A 340 -9.35 -2.07 1.01
C GLU A 340 -8.96 -3.38 0.32
N SER A 341 -8.52 -4.36 1.12
CA SER A 341 -8.24 -5.71 0.63
C SER A 341 -9.38 -6.14 -0.29
N ALA A 342 -9.07 -6.49 -1.53
CA ALA A 342 -10.06 -7.05 -2.41
C ALA A 342 -10.74 -8.20 -1.65
N GLU A 343 -12.00 -8.05 -1.27
CA GLU A 343 -12.79 -9.22 -0.88
C GLU A 343 -12.53 -10.28 -1.95
N PRO A 344 -12.20 -11.51 -1.57
CA PRO A 344 -11.96 -12.54 -2.55
C PRO A 344 -13.18 -12.54 -3.47
N ARG A 345 -13.01 -12.08 -4.72
CA ARG A 345 -14.08 -12.11 -5.72
C ARG A 345 -14.66 -13.49 -5.64
N ALA A 346 -15.88 -13.60 -5.13
CA ALA A 346 -16.60 -14.86 -5.02
C ALA A 346 -16.51 -15.52 -6.39
N MET A 347 -15.74 -16.61 -6.46
CA MET A 347 -15.70 -17.40 -7.68
C MET A 347 -17.16 -17.69 -8.05
N PRO A 348 -17.57 -17.48 -9.31
CA PRO A 348 -18.89 -17.87 -9.72
C PRO A 348 -19.03 -19.35 -9.35
N ARG A 349 -19.90 -19.64 -8.39
CA ARG A 349 -20.21 -21.02 -8.01
C ARG A 349 -20.56 -21.75 -9.29
N ARG A 350 -19.66 -22.61 -9.76
CA ARG A 350 -19.99 -23.59 -10.79
C ARG A 350 -21.27 -24.26 -10.31
N ARG A 351 -22.37 -23.99 -11.00
CA ARG A 351 -23.62 -24.73 -10.84
C ARG A 351 -23.24 -26.20 -10.97
N ARG A 352 -23.23 -26.92 -9.86
CA ARG A 352 -23.21 -28.37 -9.90
C ARG A 352 -24.42 -28.75 -10.73
N ALA A 353 -24.17 -29.24 -11.95
CA ALA A 353 -25.16 -29.91 -12.73
C ALA A 353 -25.73 -31.03 -11.85
N ALA A 354 -26.99 -30.92 -11.53
CA ALA A 354 -27.72 -31.95 -10.82
C ALA A 354 -27.62 -33.23 -11.66
N ALA A 355 -27.00 -34.26 -11.05
CA ALA A 355 -27.00 -35.60 -11.62
C ALA A 355 -28.44 -36.08 -11.65
N GLY A 356 -29.08 -35.94 -12.84
CA GLY A 356 -30.35 -36.58 -13.18
C GLY A 356 -30.12 -38.06 -13.40
N ARG A 357 -30.94 -38.87 -12.78
CA ARG A 357 -31.06 -40.32 -12.95
C ARG A 357 -31.38 -40.69 -14.38
N PRO A 358 -30.95 -41.85 -14.88
CA PRO A 358 -31.26 -42.31 -16.23
C PRO A 358 -32.65 -42.96 -16.32
N GLY A 359 -33.37 -42.61 -17.33
CA GLY A 359 -34.67 -43.26 -17.63
C GLY A 359 -35.17 -42.89 -19.02
N GLY A 360 -35.04 -43.82 -19.99
CA GLY A 360 -36.06 -44.11 -21.02
C GLY A 360 -36.02 -43.32 -22.34
N VAL A 361 -35.35 -43.87 -23.34
CA VAL A 361 -35.86 -44.33 -24.66
C VAL A 361 -36.60 -43.33 -25.62
N LEU A 362 -36.05 -43.30 -26.87
CA LEU A 362 -36.65 -43.12 -28.20
C LEU A 362 -36.82 -41.69 -28.77
N GLY A 363 -36.14 -41.50 -29.91
CA GLY A 363 -36.78 -41.05 -31.15
C GLY A 363 -36.41 -39.67 -31.69
N GLY A 364 -35.71 -39.63 -32.83
CA GLY A 364 -36.06 -38.70 -33.89
C GLY A 364 -35.11 -37.56 -34.22
N GLN A 365 -34.23 -37.81 -35.16
CA GLN A 365 -33.94 -37.05 -36.41
C GLN A 365 -33.88 -35.50 -36.36
N GLY A 366 -32.75 -34.98 -36.82
CA GLY A 366 -32.80 -33.94 -37.85
C GLY A 366 -32.18 -32.59 -37.54
N GLY A 367 -31.14 -32.22 -38.24
CA GLY A 367 -30.98 -30.84 -38.67
C GLY A 367 -29.63 -30.17 -38.41
N LEU A 368 -28.76 -30.28 -39.37
CA LEU A 368 -27.58 -29.44 -39.67
C LEU A 368 -27.86 -27.94 -39.70
N ARG A 369 -26.87 -27.14 -39.33
CA ARG A 369 -26.31 -25.96 -40.04
C ARG A 369 -25.36 -25.23 -39.09
N VAL A 370 -24.05 -25.23 -39.26
CA VAL A 370 -23.10 -24.66 -40.21
C VAL A 370 -23.20 -23.13 -40.31
N LEU A 371 -22.04 -22.54 -40.01
CA LEU A 371 -21.49 -21.23 -40.38
C LEU A 371 -22.06 -19.98 -39.68
N ASP A 372 -21.22 -19.20 -38.98
CA ASP A 372 -20.56 -18.10 -39.67
C ASP A 372 -19.29 -17.63 -38.95
N ARG A 373 -18.35 -17.37 -39.78
CA ARG A 373 -16.98 -16.88 -39.52
C ARG A 373 -16.94 -15.36 -39.58
N LEU A 374 -15.96 -14.81 -38.87
CA LEU A 374 -15.13 -13.66 -39.27
C LEU A 374 -15.57 -12.26 -38.83
N LYS A 375 -14.55 -11.66 -38.24
CA LYS A 375 -14.03 -10.28 -38.32
C LYS A 375 -14.20 -9.41 -37.09
N GLY A 376 -13.02 -8.94 -36.65
CA GLY A 376 -12.85 -7.62 -36.08
C GLY A 376 -11.59 -7.47 -35.23
N ARG A 377 -10.57 -6.97 -35.87
CA ARG A 377 -9.26 -6.57 -35.38
C ARG A 377 -9.28 -5.63 -34.18
N ALA A 378 -8.30 -5.86 -33.31
CA ALA A 378 -7.41 -4.88 -32.67
C ALA A 378 -7.97 -3.54 -32.17
N ALA A 379 -8.01 -3.40 -30.87
CA ALA A 379 -7.73 -2.13 -30.19
C ALA A 379 -7.01 -2.44 -28.87
N GLY A 380 -5.76 -2.01 -28.77
CA GLY A 380 -4.95 -2.13 -27.57
C GLY A 380 -5.61 -1.33 -26.43
N ARG A 381 -5.94 -2.01 -25.35
CA ARG A 381 -6.39 -1.35 -24.11
C ARG A 381 -5.16 -0.93 -23.33
N ILE A 382 -4.92 0.37 -23.28
CA ILE A 382 -4.05 1.04 -22.30
C ILE A 382 -4.82 0.97 -20.98
N SER A 383 -4.41 0.10 -20.06
CA SER A 383 -4.97 -0.01 -18.73
C SER A 383 -4.29 1.00 -17.80
N GLY A 384 -4.76 2.25 -17.81
CA GLY A 384 -4.50 3.21 -16.72
C GLY A 384 -5.58 3.06 -15.64
N PRO A 385 -5.31 3.43 -14.37
CA PRO A 385 -6.32 3.40 -13.33
C PRO A 385 -7.38 4.47 -13.61
N VAL A 386 -8.56 4.03 -14.02
CA VAL A 386 -9.72 4.93 -14.18
C VAL A 386 -10.30 5.16 -12.79
N VAL A 387 -10.19 6.40 -12.30
CA VAL A 387 -11.00 6.87 -11.17
C VAL A 387 -12.41 7.05 -11.75
N ALA A 388 -13.36 6.22 -11.31
CA ALA A 388 -14.75 6.34 -11.74
C ALA A 388 -15.33 7.63 -11.14
N LEU A 389 -15.54 8.62 -12.01
CA LEU A 389 -16.39 9.79 -11.71
C LEU A 389 -17.79 9.39 -12.18
N ASP A 390 -18.73 9.23 -11.25
CA ASP A 390 -20.13 8.93 -11.58
C ASP A 390 -20.72 10.05 -12.45
N GLU A 391 -21.19 9.66 -13.65
CA GLU A 391 -22.08 10.50 -14.43
C GLU A 391 -23.48 10.48 -13.79
N PRO A 392 -24.21 11.60 -13.70
CA PRO A 392 -25.57 11.58 -13.21
C PRO A 392 -26.47 10.81 -14.20
N ALA A 393 -26.88 9.61 -13.79
CA ALA A 393 -27.89 8.84 -14.52
C ALA A 393 -29.25 9.57 -14.46
N PRO A 394 -30.04 9.54 -15.56
CA PRO A 394 -31.39 10.11 -15.55
C PRO A 394 -32.31 9.29 -14.62
N ASP A 395 -33.13 10.02 -13.88
CA ASP A 395 -34.13 9.56 -12.91
C ASP A 395 -34.83 8.26 -13.32
N ARG A 396 -34.59 7.18 -12.58
CA ARG A 396 -35.46 6.00 -12.55
C ARG A 396 -35.85 5.70 -11.12
N ALA A 397 -37.15 5.66 -10.92
CA ALA A 397 -37.88 5.46 -9.67
C ALA A 397 -37.23 4.47 -8.69
N ALA A 398 -37.11 4.92 -7.45
CA ALA A 398 -36.53 4.23 -6.31
C ALA A 398 -37.27 2.92 -5.98
N VAL A 399 -36.56 1.81 -6.05
CA VAL A 399 -36.89 0.61 -5.28
C VAL A 399 -36.16 0.73 -3.95
N ARG A 400 -36.92 0.90 -2.86
CA ARG A 400 -36.42 0.91 -1.49
C ARG A 400 -35.88 -0.48 -1.15
N THR A 401 -34.59 -0.62 -0.92
CA THR A 401 -33.96 -1.76 -0.24
C THR A 401 -33.90 -1.47 1.26
N PRO A 402 -34.08 -2.50 2.14
CA PRO A 402 -34.16 -2.30 3.57
C PRO A 402 -32.80 -1.88 4.17
N ASP A 403 -32.90 -1.08 5.24
CA ASP A 403 -31.84 -0.46 6.02
C ASP A 403 -30.62 -1.35 6.25
N ARG A 404 -29.48 -0.97 5.66
CA ARG A 404 -28.16 -1.23 6.20
C ARG A 404 -27.85 -0.13 7.24
N PRO A 405 -27.19 -0.46 8.38
CA PRO A 405 -26.81 0.53 9.36
C PRO A 405 -26.02 1.65 8.67
N SER A 406 -26.41 2.88 8.94
CA SER A 406 -25.86 4.11 8.35
C SER A 406 -24.34 4.14 8.49
N VAL A 407 -23.64 3.93 7.39
CA VAL A 407 -22.22 4.31 7.28
C VAL A 407 -22.15 5.80 7.57
N ILE A 408 -21.26 6.21 8.48
CA ILE A 408 -20.97 7.62 8.76
C ILE A 408 -20.59 8.26 7.44
N SER A 409 -21.39 9.19 6.96
CA SER A 409 -21.31 9.73 5.58
C SER A 409 -20.56 11.05 5.49
N GLY A 410 -19.72 11.39 6.49
CA GLY A 410 -18.90 12.61 6.48
C GLY A 410 -17.97 12.65 5.26
N ASP A 411 -17.95 13.79 4.57
CA ASP A 411 -17.06 14.01 3.42
C ASP A 411 -15.67 14.51 3.83
N LEU A 412 -15.52 14.96 5.10
CA LEU A 412 -14.28 15.50 5.65
C LEU A 412 -14.04 14.99 7.07
N VAL A 413 -12.82 14.51 7.35
CA VAL A 413 -12.36 14.12 8.69
C VAL A 413 -11.26 15.07 9.14
N VAL A 414 -11.44 15.69 10.30
CA VAL A 414 -10.52 16.65 10.88
C VAL A 414 -10.01 16.12 12.21
N ARG A 415 -8.70 16.27 12.46
CA ARG A 415 -8.07 15.97 13.73
C ARG A 415 -8.13 17.17 14.66
N THR A 416 -8.51 16.96 15.92
CA THR A 416 -8.58 18.01 16.93
C THR A 416 -8.10 17.52 18.29
N GLY A 417 -7.83 18.46 19.19
CA GLY A 417 -7.50 18.12 20.58
C GLY A 417 -8.69 17.48 21.31
N PRO A 418 -8.42 16.65 22.33
CA PRO A 418 -9.46 15.89 23.05
C PRO A 418 -10.44 16.77 23.83
N ASP A 419 -10.04 18.00 24.16
CA ASP A 419 -10.85 18.92 24.99
C ASP A 419 -11.94 19.68 24.20
N MET A 420 -11.95 19.57 22.87
CA MET A 420 -12.92 20.27 22.03
C MET A 420 -14.31 19.63 22.17
N ARG A 421 -15.25 20.35 22.77
CA ARG A 421 -16.64 19.90 22.95
C ARG A 421 -17.47 20.28 21.73
N LEU A 422 -17.70 19.34 20.85
CA LEU A 422 -18.53 19.48 19.67
C LEU A 422 -19.86 18.75 19.84
N ARG A 423 -20.93 19.34 19.30
CA ARG A 423 -22.26 18.69 19.30
C ARG A 423 -22.55 18.18 17.89
N THR A 424 -22.97 16.94 17.78
CA THR A 424 -23.48 16.35 16.53
C THR A 424 -24.65 17.20 16.00
N GLY A 425 -24.68 17.48 14.70
CA GLY A 425 -25.62 18.39 14.04
C GLY A 425 -25.25 19.88 14.15
N GLY A 426 -24.22 20.23 14.94
CA GLY A 426 -23.74 21.61 15.04
C GLY A 426 -22.92 22.02 13.83
N GLN A 427 -23.13 23.24 13.33
CA GLN A 427 -22.30 23.84 12.30
C GLN A 427 -21.04 24.42 12.92
N VAL A 428 -19.89 24.13 12.32
CA VAL A 428 -18.57 24.57 12.75
C VAL A 428 -17.83 25.27 11.62
N PRO A 429 -17.10 26.35 11.93
CA PRO A 429 -16.21 26.98 10.97
C PRO A 429 -14.93 26.21 10.87
N LEU A 430 -14.40 26.10 9.65
CA LEU A 430 -13.17 25.37 9.31
C LEU A 430 -12.19 26.33 8.65
N LEU A 431 -10.92 26.14 8.91
CA LEU A 431 -9.82 26.82 8.22
C LEU A 431 -8.95 25.77 7.55
N VAL A 432 -8.79 25.91 6.24
CA VAL A 432 -8.02 25.00 5.38
C VAL A 432 -6.71 25.66 5.00
N ASP A 433 -5.59 25.03 5.34
CA ASP A 433 -4.26 25.48 4.94
C ASP A 433 -3.97 25.03 3.49
N LEU A 434 -3.91 25.99 2.60
CA LEU A 434 -3.69 25.76 1.17
C LEU A 434 -2.23 25.39 0.83
N ALA A 435 -1.28 25.60 1.74
CA ALA A 435 0.08 25.09 1.56
C ALA A 435 0.14 23.56 1.54
N HIS A 436 -0.87 22.89 2.11
CA HIS A 436 -1.02 21.44 2.16
C HIS A 436 -2.20 20.96 1.28
N LEU A 437 -2.50 21.69 0.22
CA LEU A 437 -3.53 21.34 -0.75
C LEU A 437 -2.95 20.35 -1.78
N TYR A 438 -3.53 19.17 -1.88
CA TYR A 438 -3.24 18.22 -2.95
C TYR A 438 -4.30 18.34 -4.04
N VAL A 439 -3.85 18.32 -5.30
CA VAL A 439 -4.75 18.28 -6.45
C VAL A 439 -4.30 17.18 -7.41
N PHE A 440 -5.25 16.36 -7.81
CA PHE A 440 -5.05 15.27 -8.76
C PHE A 440 -5.98 15.48 -9.97
N ASP A 441 -5.50 15.09 -11.16
CA ASP A 441 -6.32 15.06 -12.37
C ASP A 441 -7.35 13.92 -12.32
N HIS A 442 -8.19 13.84 -13.34
CA HIS A 442 -9.22 12.80 -13.47
C HIS A 442 -8.64 11.38 -13.66
N TYR A 443 -7.34 11.25 -13.97
CA TYR A 443 -6.62 9.97 -13.99
C TYR A 443 -5.99 9.63 -12.64
N GLY A 444 -6.09 10.53 -11.67
CA GLY A 444 -5.50 10.39 -10.34
C GLY A 444 -4.03 10.75 -10.26
N ARG A 445 -3.45 11.42 -11.26
CA ARG A 445 -2.06 11.90 -11.24
C ARG A 445 -1.99 13.23 -10.50
N ARG A 446 -0.95 13.42 -9.70
CA ARG A 446 -0.75 14.66 -8.95
C ARG A 446 -0.49 15.83 -9.89
N ILE A 447 -1.18 16.94 -9.64
CA ILE A 447 -0.95 18.25 -10.26
C ILE A 447 -0.29 19.20 -9.26
N CYS A 448 -0.75 19.17 -8.00
CA CYS A 448 -0.29 20.04 -6.93
C CYS A 448 -0.12 19.22 -5.63
N PRO A 449 0.98 19.39 -4.85
CA PRO A 449 2.19 20.16 -5.20
C PRO A 449 2.86 19.64 -6.47
N LEU A 450 3.69 20.49 -7.10
CA LEU A 450 4.35 20.17 -8.35
C LEU A 450 5.08 18.82 -8.29
N PRO A 451 4.94 17.95 -9.30
CA PRO A 451 5.82 16.81 -9.45
C PRO A 451 7.28 17.27 -9.61
N GLN A 452 8.21 16.64 -8.88
CA GLN A 452 9.64 17.01 -8.92
C GLN A 452 10.32 16.78 -10.30
N ASP A 453 9.67 16.01 -11.18
CA ASP A 453 10.20 15.60 -12.48
C ASP A 453 9.56 16.34 -13.68
N VAL A 454 9.10 17.59 -13.52
CA VAL A 454 8.66 18.37 -14.69
C VAL A 454 9.89 19.02 -15.35
N PRO A 455 10.40 18.47 -16.48
CA PRO A 455 11.53 19.08 -17.17
C PRO A 455 11.14 20.47 -17.68
N GLY A 456 11.86 21.51 -17.28
CA GLY A 456 11.78 22.82 -17.91
C GLY A 456 11.19 23.97 -17.09
N LEU A 457 11.14 23.89 -15.77
CA LEU A 457 10.76 25.01 -14.90
C LEU A 457 11.93 25.61 -14.10
N ASP A 458 13.15 25.16 -14.35
CA ASP A 458 14.37 25.84 -13.89
C ASP A 458 14.73 26.92 -14.90
N GLY A 459 14.20 28.12 -14.67
CA GLY A 459 14.44 29.30 -15.47
C GLY A 459 14.60 30.55 -14.61
#